data_91b277557ae3cd19b111d4cb73ca0e8c
#
_entry.id   91b277557ae3cd19b111d4cb73ca0e8c
#
_cell.length_a   1.000
_cell.length_b   1.000
_cell.length_c   1.000
_cell.angle_alpha   90.00
_cell.angle_beta   90.00
_cell.angle_gamma   90.00
#
_symmetry.space_group_name_H-M   'P 1'
#
loop_
_entity.id
_entity.type
_entity.pdbx_description
1 polymer ?
#
loop_
_entity_poly.entity_id
_entity_poly.type
_entity_poly.pdbx_seq_one_letter_code
_entity_poly.pdbx_strand_id
1 'polypeptide(L)'
;NPFELFILENEKKFLNINKNKINKFYNKKKLLNKIHYNYSEIIMTTYNGKFATEYRSLPLCNPDFVYLDGPGQFNIKGRVNGITTGHKDMMPMVCDLLKFEYFYTPGTIIITDGRGANAKFLKDNFKRNWIYKNDAKYDQHIFYLNDPSLGKYNNLQLKFYQGNI
;
A
#
# COMPACT_ATOMS: atom_id res chain seq x y z
N ASN A 1 -10.00 -10.02 -16.61
CA ASN A 1 -10.16 -9.62 -15.22
C ASN A 1 -10.70 -8.20 -15.14
N PRO A 2 -11.72 -7.94 -14.34
CA PRO A 2 -12.13 -6.57 -14.12
C PRO A 2 -11.01 -5.87 -13.33
N PHE A 3 -10.33 -4.92 -13.97
CA PHE A 3 -9.43 -4.00 -13.29
C PHE A 3 -10.25 -3.15 -12.32
N GLU A 4 -9.83 -3.06 -11.08
CA GLU A 4 -10.36 -2.14 -10.07
C GLU A 4 -9.22 -1.39 -9.40
N LEU A 5 -9.40 -0.09 -9.17
CA LEU A 5 -8.44 0.77 -8.49
C LEU A 5 -9.04 1.28 -7.18
N PHE A 6 -8.39 1.00 -6.07
CA PHE A 6 -8.73 1.53 -4.77
C PHE A 6 -7.72 2.61 -4.38
N ILE A 7 -8.19 3.84 -4.23
CA ILE A 7 -7.40 4.98 -3.76
C ILE A 7 -7.76 5.18 -2.30
N LEU A 8 -6.76 5.08 -1.41
CA LEU A 8 -6.91 5.31 0.02
C LEU A 8 -6.09 6.53 0.41
N GLU A 9 -6.73 7.49 1.07
CA GLU A 9 -6.11 8.77 1.39
C GLU A 9 -6.57 9.26 2.77
N ASN A 10 -5.66 9.83 3.55
CA ASN A 10 -5.95 10.37 4.87
C ASN A 10 -6.22 11.89 4.88
N GLU A 11 -6.11 12.54 3.74
CA GLU A 11 -6.41 13.97 3.56
C GLU A 11 -7.49 14.19 2.49
N LYS A 12 -8.67 14.60 2.90
CA LYS A 12 -9.81 14.85 1.99
C LYS A 12 -9.47 15.80 0.83
N LYS A 13 -8.57 16.77 1.08
CA LYS A 13 -8.10 17.70 0.05
C LYS A 13 -7.43 16.94 -1.11
N PHE A 14 -6.48 16.04 -0.81
CA PHE A 14 -5.76 15.29 -1.83
C PHE A 14 -6.67 14.26 -2.51
N LEU A 15 -7.56 13.63 -1.77
CA LEU A 15 -8.56 12.73 -2.35
C LEU A 15 -9.41 13.45 -3.41
N ASN A 16 -9.88 14.66 -3.13
CA ASN A 16 -10.67 15.48 -4.06
C ASN A 16 -9.83 15.93 -5.28
N ILE A 17 -8.56 16.32 -5.05
CA ILE A 17 -7.65 16.69 -6.15
C ILE A 17 -7.44 15.50 -7.09
N ASN A 18 -7.18 14.32 -6.55
CA ASN A 18 -7.00 13.10 -7.32
C ASN A 18 -8.25 12.76 -8.13
N LYS A 19 -9.43 12.79 -7.49
CA LYS A 19 -10.72 12.57 -8.17
C LYS A 19 -10.94 13.53 -9.33
N ASN A 20 -10.68 14.82 -9.13
CA ASN A 20 -10.85 15.83 -10.17
C ASN A 20 -9.85 15.65 -11.32
N LYS A 21 -8.58 15.34 -11.03
CA LYS A 21 -7.57 15.05 -12.04
C LYS A 21 -7.95 13.83 -12.87
N ILE A 22 -8.29 12.73 -12.23
CA ILE A 22 -8.65 11.49 -12.92
C ILE A 22 -9.87 11.72 -13.82
N ASN A 23 -10.92 12.38 -13.31
CA ASN A 23 -12.11 12.70 -14.11
C ASN A 23 -11.81 13.61 -15.32
N LYS A 24 -10.83 14.50 -15.20
CA LYS A 24 -10.40 15.36 -16.31
C LYS A 24 -9.63 14.60 -17.40
N PHE A 25 -8.78 13.63 -17.00
CA PHE A 25 -7.94 12.88 -17.94
C PHE A 25 -8.63 11.68 -18.59
N TYR A 26 -9.61 11.09 -17.92
CA TYR A 26 -10.27 9.86 -18.37
C TYR A 26 -11.73 10.08 -18.70
N ASN A 27 -12.06 10.19 -20.01
CA ASN A 27 -13.45 10.39 -20.49
C ASN A 27 -14.27 9.09 -20.58
N LYS A 28 -13.69 7.92 -20.24
CA LYS A 28 -14.39 6.63 -20.36
C LYS A 28 -15.15 6.33 -19.06
N LYS A 29 -16.45 6.60 -19.01
CA LYS A 29 -17.34 6.27 -17.87
C LYS A 29 -17.13 4.84 -17.33
N LYS A 30 -16.93 3.86 -18.21
CA LYS A 30 -16.74 2.46 -17.84
C LYS A 30 -15.47 2.24 -16.99
N LEU A 31 -14.43 3.04 -17.17
CA LEU A 31 -13.21 2.99 -16.37
C LEU A 31 -13.41 3.72 -15.04
N LEU A 32 -14.06 4.87 -15.05
CA LEU A 32 -14.29 5.69 -13.84
C LEU A 32 -15.14 4.95 -12.80
N ASN A 33 -16.08 4.12 -13.22
CA ASN A 33 -16.90 3.30 -12.33
C ASN A 33 -16.12 2.19 -11.59
N LYS A 34 -14.86 1.96 -11.97
CA LYS A 34 -13.96 0.98 -11.34
C LYS A 34 -12.94 1.60 -10.42
N ILE A 35 -13.05 2.90 -10.15
CA ILE A 35 -12.17 3.64 -9.26
C ILE A 35 -12.91 3.96 -7.98
N HIS A 36 -12.42 3.41 -6.87
CA HIS A 36 -12.99 3.56 -5.55
C HIS A 36 -12.15 4.55 -4.74
N TYR A 37 -12.77 5.64 -4.29
CA TYR A 37 -12.10 6.68 -3.50
C TYR A 37 -12.47 6.50 -2.03
N ASN A 38 -11.49 6.19 -1.20
CA ASN A 38 -11.67 5.89 0.21
C ASN A 38 -10.92 6.92 1.06
N TYR A 39 -11.63 7.56 1.98
CA TYR A 39 -11.03 8.38 3.01
C TYR A 39 -10.91 7.57 4.29
N SER A 40 -9.73 7.57 4.91
CA SER A 40 -9.54 6.99 6.23
C SER A 40 -8.49 7.76 7.02
N GLU A 41 -8.77 8.02 8.29
CA GLU A 41 -7.78 8.62 9.19
C GLU A 41 -6.63 7.65 9.44
N ILE A 42 -5.44 8.22 9.66
CA ILE A 42 -4.29 7.48 10.19
C ILE A 42 -4.25 7.63 11.70
N ILE A 43 -4.05 6.52 12.38
CA ILE A 43 -3.94 6.45 13.84
C ILE A 43 -2.59 5.87 14.26
N MET A 44 -2.13 6.31 15.44
CA MET A 44 -1.00 5.67 16.10
C MET A 44 -1.39 4.28 16.61
N THR A 45 -0.50 3.32 16.42
CA THR A 45 -0.65 1.95 16.91
C THR A 45 0.72 1.34 17.26
N THR A 46 0.73 0.06 17.58
CA THR A 46 1.95 -0.73 17.69
C THR A 46 1.88 -1.95 16.78
N TYR A 47 3.04 -2.34 16.25
CA TYR A 47 3.22 -3.60 15.53
C TYR A 47 4.43 -4.36 16.12
N ASN A 48 4.18 -5.54 16.69
CA ASN A 48 5.20 -6.33 17.38
C ASN A 48 6.00 -5.50 18.42
N GLY A 49 5.31 -4.69 19.22
CA GLY A 49 5.91 -3.83 20.25
C GLY A 49 6.62 -2.58 19.73
N LYS A 50 6.68 -2.35 18.41
CA LYS A 50 7.26 -1.16 17.80
C LYS A 50 6.18 -0.11 17.54
N PHE A 51 6.50 1.17 17.66
CA PHE A 51 5.60 2.24 17.24
C PHE A 51 5.32 2.15 15.75
N ALA A 52 4.04 2.21 15.38
CA ALA A 52 3.58 2.13 14.00
C ALA A 52 2.36 3.04 13.78
N THR A 53 1.95 3.15 12.55
CA THR A 53 0.72 3.81 12.14
C THR A 53 -0.11 2.87 11.27
N GLU A 54 -1.42 3.06 11.28
CA GLU A 54 -2.35 2.31 10.43
C GLU A 54 -3.53 3.17 10.02
N TYR A 55 -4.17 2.83 8.93
CA TYR A 55 -5.46 3.39 8.56
C TYR A 55 -6.56 2.86 9.47
N ARG A 56 -7.46 3.70 9.94
CA ARG A 56 -8.60 3.33 10.77
C ARG A 56 -9.52 2.33 10.07
N SER A 57 -9.63 2.43 8.77
CA SER A 57 -10.37 1.50 7.92
C SER A 57 -9.69 1.32 6.57
N LEU A 58 -9.68 0.09 6.08
CA LEU A 58 -9.16 -0.27 4.76
C LEU A 58 -10.32 -0.63 3.82
N PRO A 59 -10.18 -0.40 2.51
CA PRO A 59 -11.12 -0.94 1.54
C PRO A 59 -11.07 -2.48 1.55
N LEU A 60 -12.22 -3.13 1.37
CA LEU A 60 -12.28 -4.58 1.23
C LEU A 60 -11.81 -4.98 -0.17
N CYS A 61 -10.54 -5.27 -0.31
CA CYS A 61 -9.92 -5.77 -1.54
C CYS A 61 -8.74 -6.68 -1.23
N ASN A 62 -8.37 -7.51 -2.18
CA ASN A 62 -7.10 -8.26 -2.16
C ASN A 62 -6.26 -7.78 -3.35
N PRO A 63 -5.34 -6.84 -3.16
CA PRO A 63 -4.65 -6.21 -4.27
C PRO A 63 -3.55 -7.11 -4.85
N ASP A 64 -3.44 -7.12 -6.18
CA ASP A 64 -2.31 -7.69 -6.90
C ASP A 64 -1.11 -6.73 -6.96
N PHE A 65 -1.40 -5.43 -6.82
CA PHE A 65 -0.43 -4.35 -6.85
C PHE A 65 -0.78 -3.28 -5.81
N VAL A 66 0.21 -2.87 -5.02
CA VAL A 66 0.08 -1.77 -4.06
C VAL A 66 1.15 -0.72 -4.36
N TYR A 67 0.73 0.55 -4.47
CA TYR A 67 1.64 1.68 -4.50
C TYR A 67 1.46 2.49 -3.20
N LEU A 68 2.51 2.56 -2.40
CA LEU A 68 2.50 3.20 -1.08
C LEU A 68 3.30 4.51 -1.14
N ASP A 69 2.60 5.62 -1.26
CA ASP A 69 3.13 7.01 -1.21
C ASP A 69 2.58 7.77 0.00
N GLY A 70 2.07 7.11 0.97
CA GLY A 70 1.42 7.71 2.14
C GLY A 70 1.86 7.04 3.44
N PRO A 71 1.22 7.42 4.52
CA PRO A 71 0.30 8.55 4.73
C PRO A 71 1.02 9.90 4.87
N GLY A 72 0.23 10.99 4.85
CA GLY A 72 0.74 12.32 5.19
C GLY A 72 1.33 12.35 6.60
N GLN A 73 2.48 13.00 6.75
CA GLN A 73 3.30 12.95 7.97
C GLN A 73 2.62 13.60 9.19
N PHE A 74 1.84 14.68 8.98
CA PHE A 74 1.39 15.53 10.08
C PHE A 74 -0.01 15.21 10.62
N ASN A 75 -0.86 14.51 9.84
CA ASN A 75 -2.26 14.28 10.18
C ASN A 75 -2.51 12.93 10.87
N ILE A 76 -1.58 12.50 11.74
CA ILE A 76 -1.69 11.24 12.49
C ILE A 76 -2.43 11.50 13.80
N LYS A 77 -3.44 10.67 14.06
CA LYS A 77 -4.29 10.79 15.26
C LYS A 77 -3.81 9.89 16.38
N GLY A 78 -4.05 10.36 17.60
CA GLY A 78 -3.73 9.61 18.81
C GLY A 78 -2.26 9.61 19.18
N ARG A 79 -1.97 8.91 20.26
CA ARG A 79 -0.62 8.70 20.81
C ARG A 79 -0.52 7.30 21.38
N VAL A 80 0.67 6.73 21.32
CA VAL A 80 1.02 5.47 22.02
C VAL A 80 2.13 5.81 23.03
N ASN A 81 1.89 5.56 24.31
CA ASN A 81 2.80 5.93 25.39
C ASN A 81 3.25 7.41 25.34
N GLY A 82 2.32 8.31 24.99
CA GLY A 82 2.61 9.74 24.85
C GLY A 82 3.30 10.14 23.55
N ILE A 83 3.70 9.19 22.69
CA ILE A 83 4.43 9.42 21.42
C ILE A 83 3.48 9.48 20.24
N THR A 84 3.77 10.38 19.32
CA THR A 84 3.14 10.43 17.99
C THR A 84 4.21 10.61 16.91
N THR A 85 4.01 10.02 15.75
CA THR A 85 4.84 10.26 14.56
C THR A 85 4.36 11.45 13.73
N GLY A 86 3.29 12.14 14.16
CA GLY A 86 2.83 13.39 13.54
C GLY A 86 3.74 14.57 13.85
N HIS A 87 5.01 14.48 13.48
CA HIS A 87 6.06 15.45 13.77
C HIS A 87 7.02 15.57 12.59
N LYS A 88 7.61 16.76 12.39
CA LYS A 88 8.51 17.04 11.24
C LYS A 88 9.73 16.12 11.15
N ASP A 89 10.22 15.61 12.28
CA ASP A 89 11.40 14.75 12.36
C ASP A 89 11.05 13.25 12.44
N MET A 90 9.76 12.91 12.29
CA MET A 90 9.28 11.54 12.41
C MET A 90 8.63 11.09 11.08
N MET A 91 8.92 9.86 10.69
CA MET A 91 8.28 9.23 9.52
C MET A 91 7.22 8.22 9.99
N PRO A 92 5.99 8.26 9.46
CA PRO A 92 4.99 7.24 9.78
C PRO A 92 5.46 5.86 9.29
N MET A 93 5.39 4.85 10.17
CA MET A 93 5.67 3.45 9.86
C MET A 93 4.36 2.71 9.67
N VAL A 94 3.88 2.64 8.43
CA VAL A 94 2.58 2.01 8.09
C VAL A 94 2.67 0.51 8.26
N CYS A 95 1.83 -0.06 9.12
CA CYS A 95 1.81 -1.51 9.38
C CYS A 95 0.63 -2.25 8.74
N ASP A 96 -0.26 -1.57 8.03
CA ASP A 96 -1.42 -2.20 7.38
C ASP A 96 -1.01 -3.35 6.46
N LEU A 97 0.02 -3.14 5.63
CA LEU A 97 0.52 -4.15 4.70
C LEU A 97 1.07 -5.39 5.42
N LEU A 98 1.67 -5.20 6.60
CA LEU A 98 2.17 -6.30 7.43
C LEU A 98 1.03 -7.09 8.07
N LYS A 99 -0.03 -6.39 8.54
CA LYS A 99 -1.22 -7.04 9.11
C LYS A 99 -1.98 -7.84 8.06
N PHE A 100 -1.94 -7.39 6.81
CA PHE A 100 -2.63 -8.02 5.69
C PHE A 100 -1.78 -9.08 4.97
N GLU A 101 -0.53 -9.28 5.35
CA GLU A 101 0.49 -10.07 4.64
C GLU A 101 0.01 -11.46 4.20
N TYR A 102 -0.70 -12.18 5.06
CA TYR A 102 -1.15 -13.55 4.77
C TYR A 102 -2.32 -13.64 3.80
N PHE A 103 -2.95 -12.53 3.47
CA PHE A 103 -4.02 -12.47 2.46
C PHE A 103 -3.51 -12.19 1.05
N TYR A 104 -2.27 -11.70 0.90
CA TYR A 104 -1.69 -11.50 -0.43
C TYR A 104 -1.50 -12.81 -1.17
N THR A 105 -1.85 -12.81 -2.45
CA THR A 105 -1.57 -13.93 -3.34
C THR A 105 -0.13 -13.90 -3.86
N PRO A 106 0.55 -15.03 -4.04
CA PRO A 106 1.85 -15.07 -4.70
C PRO A 106 1.83 -14.29 -6.02
N GLY A 107 2.87 -13.50 -6.26
CA GLY A 107 2.92 -12.57 -7.39
C GLY A 107 2.50 -11.14 -7.06
N THR A 108 1.97 -10.87 -5.88
CA THR A 108 1.66 -9.50 -5.44
C THR A 108 2.94 -8.65 -5.42
N ILE A 109 2.81 -7.42 -5.93
CA ILE A 109 3.89 -6.42 -5.94
C ILE A 109 3.49 -5.26 -5.05
N ILE A 110 4.43 -4.83 -4.19
CA ILE A 110 4.30 -3.61 -3.41
C ILE A 110 5.45 -2.68 -3.79
N ILE A 111 5.14 -1.44 -4.13
CA ILE A 111 6.12 -0.38 -4.36
C ILE A 111 5.92 0.69 -3.30
N THR A 112 6.99 1.08 -2.61
CA THR A 112 7.00 2.27 -1.76
C THR A 112 7.83 3.36 -2.43
N ASP A 113 7.32 4.59 -2.44
CA ASP A 113 7.94 5.73 -3.08
C ASP A 113 8.70 6.58 -2.06
N GLY A 114 10.01 6.81 -2.27
CA GLY A 114 10.86 7.74 -1.51
C GLY A 114 10.90 7.60 0.02
N ARG A 115 10.22 6.61 0.59
CA ARG A 115 10.03 6.44 2.03
C ARG A 115 10.92 5.33 2.59
N GLY A 116 12.23 5.48 2.45
CA GLY A 116 13.22 4.46 2.82
C GLY A 116 13.07 3.91 4.23
N ALA A 117 12.70 4.75 5.21
CA ALA A 117 12.47 4.29 6.59
C ALA A 117 11.25 3.37 6.69
N ASN A 118 10.13 3.71 6.03
CA ASN A 118 8.95 2.86 5.98
C ASN A 118 9.21 1.57 5.19
N ALA A 119 9.92 1.65 4.06
CA ALA A 119 10.33 0.48 3.29
C ALA A 119 11.23 -0.46 4.12
N LYS A 120 12.17 0.09 4.89
CA LYS A 120 12.99 -0.70 5.81
C LYS A 120 12.14 -1.34 6.91
N PHE A 121 11.19 -0.61 7.48
CA PHE A 121 10.26 -1.16 8.47
C PHE A 121 9.46 -2.33 7.90
N LEU A 122 8.93 -2.22 6.69
CA LEU A 122 8.23 -3.31 6.01
C LEU A 122 9.15 -4.51 5.79
N LYS A 123 10.34 -4.27 5.20
CA LYS A 123 11.34 -5.31 4.93
C LYS A 123 11.72 -6.12 6.18
N ASP A 124 11.93 -5.43 7.29
CA ASP A 124 12.37 -6.06 8.54
C ASP A 124 11.24 -6.82 9.28
N ASN A 125 9.97 -6.64 8.85
CA ASN A 125 8.81 -7.22 9.53
C ASN A 125 7.97 -8.15 8.65
N PHE A 126 8.11 -8.18 7.34
CA PHE A 126 7.53 -9.19 6.46
C PHE A 126 8.07 -10.60 6.82
N LYS A 127 7.19 -11.60 6.79
CA LYS A 127 7.48 -12.98 7.22
C LYS A 127 7.47 -13.97 6.07
N ARG A 128 6.72 -13.68 4.98
CA ARG A 128 6.65 -14.53 3.80
C ARG A 128 7.87 -14.29 2.90
N ASN A 129 7.98 -15.03 1.81
CA ASN A 129 9.13 -14.96 0.89
C ASN A 129 9.03 -13.75 -0.05
N TRP A 130 9.30 -12.56 0.49
CA TRP A 130 9.37 -11.33 -0.27
C TRP A 130 10.77 -11.10 -0.85
N ILE A 131 10.86 -10.99 -2.17
CA ILE A 131 12.05 -10.47 -2.83
C ILE A 131 12.00 -8.94 -2.74
N TYR A 132 13.06 -8.35 -2.19
CA TYR A 132 13.19 -6.90 -2.05
C TYR A 132 14.25 -6.35 -2.99
N LYS A 133 13.91 -5.25 -3.68
CA LYS A 133 14.84 -4.46 -4.50
C LYS A 133 14.71 -2.99 -4.14
N ASN A 134 15.86 -2.33 -3.92
CA ASN A 134 15.92 -0.85 -3.89
C ASN A 134 16.30 -0.37 -5.29
N ASP A 135 15.44 0.44 -5.91
CA ASP A 135 15.70 1.09 -7.19
C ASP A 135 16.05 2.56 -6.96
N ALA A 136 17.34 2.79 -6.71
CA ALA A 136 17.86 4.13 -6.40
C ALA A 136 17.67 5.13 -7.55
N LYS A 137 17.52 4.65 -8.80
CA LYS A 137 17.31 5.52 -9.96
C LYS A 137 15.95 6.24 -9.91
N TYR A 138 14.94 5.54 -9.41
CA TYR A 138 13.57 6.05 -9.32
C TYR A 138 13.14 6.35 -7.88
N ASP A 139 14.07 6.24 -6.92
CA ASP A 139 13.79 6.40 -5.48
C ASP A 139 12.62 5.51 -5.02
N GLN A 140 12.66 4.23 -5.41
CA GLN A 140 11.59 3.27 -5.13
C GLN A 140 12.11 2.01 -4.45
N HIS A 141 11.29 1.47 -3.57
CA HIS A 141 11.53 0.19 -2.92
C HIS A 141 10.45 -0.80 -3.37
N ILE A 142 10.87 -1.90 -3.98
CA ILE A 142 9.99 -2.87 -4.62
C ILE A 142 10.03 -4.17 -3.83
N PHE A 143 8.86 -4.69 -3.48
CA PHE A 143 8.67 -6.01 -2.88
C PHE A 143 7.85 -6.87 -3.82
N TYR A 144 8.30 -8.08 -4.07
CA TYR A 144 7.62 -9.09 -4.86
C TYR A 144 7.41 -10.34 -4.02
N LEU A 145 6.17 -10.80 -3.88
CA LEU A 145 5.84 -12.00 -3.13
C LEU A 145 6.13 -13.24 -3.97
N ASN A 146 7.23 -13.93 -3.66
CA ASN A 146 7.76 -15.07 -4.41
C ASN A 146 7.44 -16.41 -3.74
N ASP A 147 6.27 -16.54 -3.17
CA ASP A 147 5.79 -17.83 -2.66
C ASP A 147 5.36 -18.76 -3.80
N PRO A 148 5.35 -20.09 -3.58
CA PRO A 148 4.73 -21.04 -4.49
C PRO A 148 3.27 -20.70 -4.78
N SER A 149 2.81 -20.99 -6.00
CA SER A 149 1.41 -20.73 -6.37
C SER A 149 0.42 -21.47 -5.48
N LEU A 150 -0.70 -20.82 -5.14
CA LEU A 150 -1.77 -21.38 -4.31
C LEU A 150 -2.64 -22.42 -5.04
N GLY A 151 -2.37 -22.69 -6.33
CA GLY A 151 -3.13 -23.62 -7.14
C GLY A 151 -3.29 -23.15 -8.58
N LYS A 152 -4.14 -23.85 -9.34
CA LYS A 152 -4.28 -23.66 -10.79
C LYS A 152 -4.54 -22.23 -11.21
N TYR A 153 -5.46 -21.54 -10.54
CA TYR A 153 -5.83 -20.16 -10.92
C TYR A 153 -4.71 -19.16 -10.63
N ASN A 154 -4.08 -19.23 -9.46
CA ASN A 154 -2.94 -18.38 -9.14
C ASN A 154 -1.75 -18.69 -10.05
N ASN A 155 -1.53 -19.95 -10.43
CA ASN A 155 -0.48 -20.30 -11.39
C ASN A 155 -0.71 -19.69 -12.78
N LEU A 156 -1.95 -19.64 -13.27
CA LEU A 156 -2.31 -18.93 -14.50
C LEU A 156 -2.09 -17.43 -14.39
N GLN A 157 -2.44 -16.84 -13.25
CA GLN A 157 -2.22 -15.43 -12.96
C GLN A 157 -0.71 -15.09 -12.97
N LEU A 158 0.12 -15.89 -12.31
CA LEU A 158 1.58 -15.71 -12.30
C LEU A 158 2.17 -15.80 -13.71
N LYS A 159 1.75 -16.79 -14.52
CA LYS A 159 2.18 -16.91 -15.92
C LYS A 159 1.80 -15.66 -16.72
N PHE A 160 0.58 -15.15 -16.55
CA PHE A 160 0.14 -13.93 -17.20
C PHE A 160 1.00 -12.72 -16.83
N TYR A 161 1.31 -12.51 -15.55
CA TYR A 161 2.15 -11.40 -15.10
C TYR A 161 3.62 -11.55 -15.53
N GLN A 162 4.11 -12.76 -15.66
CA GLN A 162 5.48 -13.04 -16.13
C GLN A 162 5.61 -13.05 -17.65
N GLY A 163 4.54 -12.84 -18.40
CA GLY A 163 4.56 -12.86 -19.85
C GLY A 163 4.80 -14.24 -20.48
N ASN A 164 4.55 -15.31 -19.72
CA ASN A 164 4.80 -16.71 -20.13
C ASN A 164 3.51 -17.41 -20.60
N ILE A 165 2.61 -16.69 -21.26
CA ILE A 165 1.41 -17.24 -21.89
C ILE A 165 1.57 -17.27 -23.40
#